data_83042462ba0e0bdd1213f452d47d308c
#
_entry.id   83042462ba0e0bdd1213f452d47d308c
#
_cell.length_a   1.000
_cell.length_b   1.000
_cell.length_c   1.000
_cell.angle_alpha   90.00
_cell.angle_beta   90.00
_cell.angle_gamma   90.00
#
_symmetry.space_group_name_H-M   'P 1'
#
loop_
_entity.id
_entity.type
_entity.pdbx_description
1 polymer ?
#
loop_
_entity_poly.entity_id
_entity_poly.type
_entity_poly.pdbx_seq_one_letter_code
_entity_poly.pdbx_strand_id
1 'polypeptide(L)'
;MNKNNLPIFFAIAVVLGILIGVFFGGNPNNLLSFSKSPSQEQKIKKLINFIEEDYVDTINTDSLLDGVITQMLSKLDPHSVYIPKEKLQAVTDDMRGNFVGIGIQFRMIKDSITVIQPIKGGPSIIAGIKAGDRILMANKDTLYGKDFRSGIIPNYLKGKPKTKVALQIYRKSNDSLFTVAITRGKVNIKSVDISYMMSDSIGYIKLDRFAGNSYREFKSSLNNLINDGMTDLVLDLRQNGGGLMDVAIKIADEFLEKNKLMVFTKNNKNQIDEFFATSTGSFEKGGLYVLIDENSASASEIVAGALQDNDKGTIIGRRSFGKGLVQVEKDLGDGSAVRLTIARYYTPSGRSIQKPYAKGEKGNYYKDYQKRVINGELLNKDSIKVVDSLQFKTPKGKIVYGGGGIIPDVFVAIDTASYMSNFYFNTVNNFAFNYVDNKRKELSKWTLANFIVNFDTDKIVLDSYFSKIKDKVNPTFKTKESIKTYLKTAVAKELFGDIGFYKVIHQDDKMLQKVLELESQQE
;
A
#
# COMPACT_ATOMS: atom_id res chain seq x y z
N MET A 1 49.28 70.56 28.36
CA MET A 1 48.90 69.17 28.61
C MET A 1 50.08 68.49 29.30
N ASN A 2 49.85 68.00 30.47
CA ASN A 2 50.92 67.43 31.33
C ASN A 2 51.35 66.07 30.71
N LYS A 3 52.65 65.93 30.36
CA LYS A 3 53.23 64.75 29.70
C LYS A 3 53.02 63.46 30.51
N ASN A 4 52.73 63.56 31.80
CA ASN A 4 52.52 62.37 32.66
C ASN A 4 51.14 61.71 32.50
N ASN A 5 50.19 62.27 31.79
CA ASN A 5 48.85 61.70 31.60
C ASN A 5 48.68 61.03 30.21
N LEU A 6 49.73 61.07 29.35
CA LEU A 6 49.66 60.49 28.00
C LEU A 6 49.37 58.98 27.99
N PRO A 7 49.98 58.17 28.89
CA PRO A 7 49.68 56.73 28.93
C PRO A 7 48.21 56.44 29.33
N ILE A 8 47.64 57.28 30.20
CA ILE A 8 46.26 57.12 30.65
C ILE A 8 45.27 57.41 29.48
N PHE A 9 45.56 58.45 28.68
CA PHE A 9 44.73 58.76 27.51
C PHE A 9 44.84 57.68 26.43
N PHE A 10 46.04 57.09 26.26
CA PHE A 10 46.18 55.94 25.33
C PHE A 10 45.42 54.71 25.81
N ALA A 11 45.46 54.39 27.10
CA ALA A 11 44.72 53.28 27.67
C ALA A 11 43.21 53.46 27.52
N ILE A 12 42.71 54.68 27.78
CA ILE A 12 41.29 55.01 27.60
C ILE A 12 40.89 54.95 26.13
N ALA A 13 41.70 55.40 25.19
CA ALA A 13 41.44 55.32 23.76
C ALA A 13 41.40 53.88 23.26
N VAL A 14 42.27 52.97 23.76
CA VAL A 14 42.26 51.56 23.44
C VAL A 14 41.00 50.87 24.00
N VAL A 15 40.63 51.15 25.25
CA VAL A 15 39.39 50.62 25.86
C VAL A 15 38.13 51.10 25.11
N LEU A 16 38.11 52.40 24.75
CA LEU A 16 37.01 52.97 23.94
C LEU A 16 36.99 52.33 22.53
N GLY A 17 38.14 52.12 21.90
CA GLY A 17 38.21 51.45 20.60
C GLY A 17 37.72 50.02 20.65
N ILE A 18 38.04 49.26 21.72
CA ILE A 18 37.54 47.91 21.95
C ILE A 18 36.00 47.94 22.19
N LEU A 19 35.49 48.87 23.00
CA LEU A 19 34.06 49.02 23.25
C LEU A 19 33.26 49.43 21.99
N ILE A 20 33.83 50.34 21.19
CA ILE A 20 33.23 50.73 19.91
C ILE A 20 33.28 49.57 18.90
N GLY A 21 34.38 48.86 18.84
CA GLY A 21 34.49 47.66 17.99
C GLY A 21 33.51 46.55 18.37
N VAL A 22 33.26 46.36 19.65
CA VAL A 22 32.23 45.46 20.17
C VAL A 22 30.80 45.94 19.86
N PHE A 23 30.59 47.26 19.89
CA PHE A 23 29.25 47.86 19.66
C PHE A 23 28.88 47.95 18.17
N PHE A 24 29.83 48.15 17.27
CA PHE A 24 29.61 48.30 15.83
C PHE A 24 30.01 47.09 14.97
N GLY A 25 30.79 46.18 15.52
CA GLY A 25 31.42 45.09 14.74
C GLY A 25 30.80 43.72 14.88
N GLY A 26 29.73 43.51 15.61
CA GLY A 26 29.14 42.16 15.71
C GLY A 26 28.30 41.95 16.96
N ASN A 27 27.33 41.10 16.83
CA ASN A 27 26.37 40.64 17.82
C ASN A 27 27.03 40.41 19.20
N PRO A 28 26.70 41.18 20.28
CA PRO A 28 27.35 41.11 21.58
C PRO A 28 27.22 39.77 22.30
N ASN A 29 26.40 38.86 21.77
CA ASN A 29 26.22 37.52 22.30
C ASN A 29 27.39 36.56 22.01
N ASN A 30 28.39 36.94 21.19
CA ASN A 30 29.49 36.04 20.84
C ASN A 30 30.78 36.24 21.68
N LEU A 31 30.92 37.30 22.48
CA LEU A 31 32.13 37.59 23.25
C LEU A 31 32.19 37.00 24.66
N LEU A 32 31.08 36.43 25.17
CA LEU A 32 31.01 35.78 26.49
C LEU A 32 30.65 34.31 26.41
N SER A 33 30.84 33.68 25.27
CA SER A 33 30.70 32.22 25.15
C SER A 33 31.94 31.50 25.68
N PHE A 34 32.24 31.69 26.95
CA PHE A 34 33.14 30.77 27.64
C PHE A 34 32.46 29.41 27.75
N SER A 35 32.96 28.47 26.95
CA SER A 35 32.78 27.02 27.04
C SER A 35 31.36 26.49 27.29
N LYS A 36 30.41 26.76 26.39
CA LYS A 36 29.36 25.75 26.15
C LYS A 36 29.97 24.64 25.35
N SER A 37 30.02 23.43 25.88
CA SER A 37 30.32 22.24 25.10
C SER A 37 29.54 22.29 23.78
N PRO A 38 30.18 22.01 22.62
CA PRO A 38 29.50 22.08 21.33
C PRO A 38 28.18 21.29 21.40
N SER A 39 27.08 21.88 20.92
CA SER A 39 25.81 21.16 20.87
C SER A 39 26.01 19.85 20.09
N GLN A 40 25.19 18.84 20.34
CA GLN A 40 25.29 17.57 19.63
C GLN A 40 25.18 17.77 18.11
N GLU A 41 24.40 18.76 17.66
CA GLU A 41 24.31 19.18 16.25
C GLU A 41 25.66 19.68 15.72
N GLN A 42 26.37 20.54 16.49
CA GLN A 42 27.69 21.05 16.10
C GLN A 42 28.73 19.94 16.02
N LYS A 43 28.65 18.90 16.87
CA LYS A 43 29.54 17.74 16.79
C LYS A 43 29.33 16.97 15.50
N ILE A 44 28.05 16.71 15.13
CA ILE A 44 27.73 16.01 13.89
C ILE A 44 28.23 16.80 12.68
N LYS A 45 27.97 18.11 12.64
CA LYS A 45 28.45 18.97 11.55
C LYS A 45 29.96 18.99 11.43
N LYS A 46 30.70 19.10 12.55
CA LYS A 46 32.17 19.05 12.56
C LYS A 46 32.68 17.71 12.07
N LEU A 47 32.05 16.59 12.46
CA LEU A 47 32.44 15.26 12.01
C LEU A 47 32.23 15.11 10.51
N ILE A 48 31.13 15.58 9.95
CA ILE A 48 30.82 15.52 8.51
C ILE A 48 31.87 16.32 7.73
N ASN A 49 32.14 17.56 8.15
CA ASN A 49 33.18 18.40 7.51
C ASN A 49 34.56 17.73 7.57
N PHE A 50 34.93 17.15 8.73
CA PHE A 50 36.22 16.46 8.89
C PHE A 50 36.33 15.24 7.98
N ILE A 51 35.25 14.47 7.80
CA ILE A 51 35.23 13.35 6.86
C ILE A 51 35.35 13.84 5.41
N GLU A 52 34.64 14.91 5.06
CA GLU A 52 34.65 15.47 3.70
C GLU A 52 36.01 16.05 3.31
N GLU A 53 36.70 16.71 4.26
CA GLU A 53 37.95 17.41 4.02
C GLU A 53 39.19 16.50 4.14
N ASP A 54 39.21 15.55 5.10
CA ASP A 54 40.42 14.85 5.51
C ASP A 54 40.42 13.32 5.34
N TYR A 55 39.27 12.71 4.94
CA TYR A 55 39.24 11.27 4.78
C TYR A 55 40.06 10.83 3.56
N VAL A 56 40.82 9.73 3.71
CA VAL A 56 41.81 9.26 2.73
C VAL A 56 41.22 8.90 1.35
N ASP A 57 39.98 8.42 1.30
CA ASP A 57 39.32 8.06 0.06
C ASP A 57 38.21 9.06 -0.29
N THR A 58 37.90 9.21 -1.59
CA THR A 58 36.77 10.04 -2.04
C THR A 58 35.44 9.44 -1.59
N ILE A 59 34.66 10.18 -0.82
CA ILE A 59 33.36 9.77 -0.31
C ILE A 59 32.24 10.60 -0.94
N ASN A 60 31.12 9.94 -1.18
CA ASN A 60 29.86 10.63 -1.43
C ASN A 60 29.17 10.93 -0.08
N THR A 61 29.30 12.17 0.38
CA THR A 61 28.81 12.64 1.68
C THR A 61 27.28 12.56 1.77
N ASP A 62 26.56 12.80 0.66
CA ASP A 62 25.09 12.69 0.61
C ASP A 62 24.64 11.26 0.90
N SER A 63 25.27 10.27 0.25
CA SER A 63 24.95 8.85 0.48
C SER A 63 25.27 8.39 1.91
N LEU A 64 26.36 8.94 2.50
CA LEU A 64 26.70 8.69 3.90
C LEU A 64 25.64 9.24 4.85
N LEU A 65 25.19 10.47 4.61
CA LEU A 65 24.15 11.14 5.41
C LEU A 65 22.79 10.44 5.31
N ASP A 66 22.40 10.00 4.13
CA ASP A 66 21.19 9.19 3.92
C ASP A 66 21.21 7.91 4.78
N GLY A 67 22.37 7.25 4.85
CA GLY A 67 22.60 6.08 5.70
C GLY A 67 22.44 6.42 7.19
N VAL A 68 23.05 7.53 7.64
CA VAL A 68 22.95 8.01 9.04
C VAL A 68 21.52 8.35 9.42
N ILE A 69 20.82 9.12 8.59
CA ILE A 69 19.40 9.47 8.82
C ILE A 69 18.54 8.21 8.91
N THR A 70 18.73 7.27 7.99
CA THR A 70 18.02 5.99 7.99
C THR A 70 18.25 5.22 9.30
N GLN A 71 19.51 5.19 9.77
CA GLN A 71 19.85 4.52 11.01
C GLN A 71 19.30 5.23 12.24
N MET A 72 19.31 6.56 12.30
CA MET A 72 18.67 7.33 13.39
C MET A 72 17.18 7.03 13.50
N LEU A 73 16.45 7.05 12.39
CA LEU A 73 15.01 6.76 12.37
C LEU A 73 14.71 5.32 12.78
N SER A 74 15.56 4.36 12.39
CA SER A 74 15.39 2.95 12.78
C SER A 74 15.48 2.69 14.28
N LYS A 75 16.07 3.61 15.06
CA LYS A 75 16.13 3.54 16.52
C LYS A 75 14.86 4.04 17.23
N LEU A 76 13.95 4.69 16.51
CA LEU A 76 12.72 5.25 17.08
C LEU A 76 11.60 4.21 17.11
N ASP A 77 11.18 3.74 15.94
CA ASP A 77 10.11 2.77 15.77
C ASP A 77 10.26 2.04 14.40
N PRO A 78 9.51 0.94 14.15
CA PRO A 78 9.64 0.20 12.89
C PRO A 78 9.19 0.93 11.63
N HIS A 79 8.42 2.00 11.77
CA HIS A 79 7.69 2.67 10.67
C HIS A 79 8.23 4.04 10.30
N SER A 80 9.00 4.70 11.20
CA SER A 80 9.70 5.94 10.85
C SER A 80 10.79 5.65 9.83
N VAL A 81 10.74 6.34 8.68
CA VAL A 81 11.61 6.05 7.54
C VAL A 81 12.07 7.34 6.84
N TYR A 82 13.28 7.29 6.30
CA TYR A 82 13.81 8.23 5.35
C TYR A 82 13.37 7.84 3.92
N ILE A 83 12.98 8.82 3.13
CA ILE A 83 12.55 8.63 1.74
C ILE A 83 13.54 9.41 0.86
N PRO A 84 14.49 8.74 0.21
CA PRO A 84 15.44 9.38 -0.69
C PRO A 84 14.72 10.08 -1.87
N LYS A 85 15.35 11.11 -2.40
CA LYS A 85 14.85 11.94 -3.52
C LYS A 85 14.37 11.09 -4.71
N GLU A 86 15.10 10.05 -5.07
CA GLU A 86 14.77 9.18 -6.20
C GLU A 86 13.47 8.39 -5.99
N LYS A 87 13.08 8.17 -4.72
CA LYS A 87 11.87 7.41 -4.36
C LYS A 87 10.68 8.29 -4.00
N LEU A 88 10.91 9.57 -3.68
CA LEU A 88 9.85 10.46 -3.17
C LEU A 88 8.69 10.59 -4.16
N GLN A 89 8.97 10.77 -5.45
CA GLN A 89 7.93 10.88 -6.47
C GLN A 89 7.05 9.63 -6.55
N ALA A 90 7.66 8.43 -6.49
CA ALA A 90 6.92 7.17 -6.56
C ALA A 90 6.02 6.97 -5.32
N VAL A 91 6.51 7.35 -4.13
CA VAL A 91 5.74 7.31 -2.88
C VAL A 91 4.58 8.30 -2.92
N THR A 92 4.84 9.52 -3.41
CA THR A 92 3.82 10.57 -3.55
C THR A 92 2.73 10.16 -4.57
N ASP A 93 3.12 9.58 -5.70
CA ASP A 93 2.19 9.05 -6.72
C ASP A 93 1.27 7.98 -6.13
N ASP A 94 1.84 7.05 -5.36
CA ASP A 94 1.08 5.98 -4.71
C ASP A 94 0.08 6.52 -3.68
N MET A 95 0.49 7.47 -2.84
CA MET A 95 -0.38 8.12 -1.85
C MET A 95 -1.48 8.98 -2.50
N ARG A 96 -1.20 9.61 -3.64
CA ARG A 96 -2.20 10.36 -4.42
C ARG A 96 -3.17 9.46 -5.19
N GLY A 97 -2.80 8.20 -5.42
CA GLY A 97 -3.55 7.24 -6.24
C GLY A 97 -3.50 7.55 -7.75
N ASN A 98 -2.44 8.20 -8.23
CA ASN A 98 -2.23 8.46 -9.66
C ASN A 98 -0.77 8.78 -9.96
N PHE A 99 -0.36 8.54 -11.21
CA PHE A 99 0.96 8.91 -11.73
C PHE A 99 0.84 9.51 -13.12
N VAL A 100 1.93 10.05 -13.65
CA VAL A 100 1.99 10.54 -15.03
C VAL A 100 2.80 9.56 -15.89
N GLY A 101 2.16 9.05 -16.95
CA GLY A 101 2.77 8.06 -17.85
C GLY A 101 1.87 7.71 -19.02
N ILE A 102 2.12 6.56 -19.63
CA ILE A 102 1.33 6.08 -20.79
C ILE A 102 0.07 5.29 -20.39
N GLY A 103 0.02 4.68 -19.20
CA GLY A 103 -1.15 3.97 -18.67
C GLY A 103 -1.35 2.58 -19.28
N ILE A 104 -0.49 1.63 -18.91
CA ILE A 104 -0.60 0.21 -19.25
C ILE A 104 -0.34 -0.67 -18.03
N GLN A 105 -0.96 -1.84 -17.99
CA GLN A 105 -0.50 -2.99 -17.22
C GLN A 105 0.33 -3.88 -18.14
N PHE A 106 1.50 -4.30 -17.69
CA PHE A 106 2.42 -5.08 -18.51
C PHE A 106 3.09 -6.20 -17.72
N ARG A 107 3.62 -7.17 -18.45
CA ARG A 107 4.54 -8.22 -17.94
C ARG A 107 5.70 -8.39 -18.90
N MET A 108 6.82 -8.89 -18.37
CA MET A 108 7.90 -9.40 -19.22
C MET A 108 7.54 -10.82 -19.67
N ILE A 109 7.35 -11.02 -20.97
CA ILE A 109 7.07 -12.33 -21.57
C ILE A 109 8.03 -12.54 -22.74
N LYS A 110 8.81 -13.61 -22.69
CA LYS A 110 9.88 -13.91 -23.69
C LYS A 110 10.75 -12.69 -23.94
N ASP A 111 11.30 -12.14 -22.86
CA ASP A 111 12.25 -11.03 -22.86
C ASP A 111 11.74 -9.72 -23.52
N SER A 112 10.43 -9.55 -23.63
CA SER A 112 9.79 -8.32 -24.14
C SER A 112 8.69 -7.80 -23.21
N ILE A 113 8.50 -6.49 -23.19
CA ILE A 113 7.40 -5.84 -22.48
C ILE A 113 6.10 -6.16 -23.23
N THR A 114 5.24 -6.95 -22.59
CA THR A 114 3.95 -7.33 -23.15
C THR A 114 2.83 -6.57 -22.45
N VAL A 115 2.02 -5.87 -23.20
CA VAL A 115 0.83 -5.19 -22.68
C VAL A 115 -0.21 -6.23 -22.31
N ILE A 116 -0.55 -6.33 -21.03
CA ILE A 116 -1.66 -7.17 -20.55
C ILE A 116 -2.97 -6.44 -20.85
N GLN A 117 -3.06 -5.18 -20.41
CA GLN A 117 -4.17 -4.30 -20.81
C GLN A 117 -3.77 -2.82 -20.68
N PRO A 118 -4.27 -1.95 -21.56
CA PRO A 118 -4.20 -0.51 -21.35
C PRO A 118 -5.18 -0.10 -20.24
N ILE A 119 -4.77 0.87 -19.40
CA ILE A 119 -5.58 1.35 -18.28
C ILE A 119 -6.72 2.23 -18.80
N LYS A 120 -7.95 1.94 -18.38
CA LYS A 120 -9.16 2.69 -18.78
C LYS A 120 -9.00 4.18 -18.50
N GLY A 121 -9.29 5.01 -19.51
CA GLY A 121 -9.12 6.47 -19.42
C GLY A 121 -7.67 6.95 -19.54
N GLY A 122 -6.71 6.05 -19.72
CA GLY A 122 -5.29 6.38 -19.87
C GLY A 122 -4.88 6.70 -21.32
N PRO A 123 -3.71 7.35 -21.50
CA PRO A 123 -3.22 7.77 -22.81
C PRO A 123 -3.04 6.63 -23.83
N SER A 124 -2.69 5.43 -23.35
CA SER A 124 -2.47 4.27 -24.24
C SER A 124 -3.73 3.80 -24.95
N ILE A 125 -4.91 3.91 -24.33
CA ILE A 125 -6.19 3.60 -25.01
C ILE A 125 -6.42 4.56 -26.17
N ILE A 126 -6.22 5.86 -25.95
CA ILE A 126 -6.39 6.90 -26.96
C ILE A 126 -5.42 6.68 -28.13
N ALA A 127 -4.21 6.19 -27.84
CA ALA A 127 -3.20 5.86 -28.83
C ALA A 127 -3.41 4.51 -29.56
N GLY A 128 -4.48 3.77 -29.24
CA GLY A 128 -4.82 2.51 -29.90
C GLY A 128 -3.96 1.31 -29.51
N ILE A 129 -3.30 1.37 -28.33
CA ILE A 129 -2.59 0.23 -27.73
C ILE A 129 -3.61 -0.83 -27.30
N LYS A 130 -3.29 -2.10 -27.53
CA LYS A 130 -4.15 -3.25 -27.23
C LYS A 130 -3.46 -4.28 -26.35
N ALA A 131 -4.26 -5.10 -25.69
CA ALA A 131 -3.76 -6.29 -25.00
C ALA A 131 -3.03 -7.18 -26.01
N GLY A 132 -1.87 -7.72 -25.59
CA GLY A 132 -1.02 -8.54 -26.45
C GLY A 132 0.05 -7.77 -27.24
N ASP A 133 0.01 -6.44 -27.30
CA ASP A 133 1.07 -5.65 -27.94
C ASP A 133 2.42 -5.83 -27.23
N ARG A 134 3.50 -5.88 -28.00
CA ARG A 134 4.88 -5.96 -27.50
C ARG A 134 5.54 -4.61 -27.68
N ILE A 135 5.99 -3.99 -26.61
CA ILE A 135 6.76 -2.76 -26.67
C ILE A 135 8.23 -3.11 -26.83
N LEU A 136 8.79 -2.78 -27.99
CA LEU A 136 10.17 -3.12 -28.32
C LEU A 136 11.13 -1.96 -28.05
N MET A 137 10.69 -0.72 -28.30
CA MET A 137 11.51 0.48 -28.08
C MET A 137 10.67 1.61 -27.48
N ALA A 138 11.33 2.48 -26.71
CA ALA A 138 10.81 3.77 -26.28
C ALA A 138 11.80 4.86 -26.71
N ASN A 139 11.39 5.74 -27.62
CA ASN A 139 12.25 6.68 -28.33
C ASN A 139 13.40 5.95 -29.07
N LYS A 140 14.66 6.07 -28.56
CA LYS A 140 15.83 5.40 -29.11
C LYS A 140 16.28 4.19 -28.29
N ASP A 141 15.63 3.95 -27.14
CA ASP A 141 16.06 2.92 -26.20
C ASP A 141 15.37 1.59 -26.50
N THR A 142 16.14 0.52 -26.58
CA THR A 142 15.64 -0.85 -26.72
C THR A 142 15.12 -1.38 -25.38
N LEU A 143 13.89 -1.91 -25.39
CA LEU A 143 13.18 -2.38 -24.19
C LEU A 143 12.92 -3.89 -24.21
N TYR A 144 13.78 -4.64 -24.85
CA TYR A 144 13.71 -6.12 -24.88
C TYR A 144 15.11 -6.75 -24.78
N GLY A 145 15.15 -8.06 -24.53
CA GLY A 145 16.40 -8.83 -24.42
C GLY A 145 16.61 -9.42 -23.04
N LYS A 146 17.49 -10.44 -22.95
CA LYS A 146 17.73 -11.22 -21.72
C LYS A 146 18.30 -10.38 -20.58
N ASP A 147 19.09 -9.36 -20.90
CA ASP A 147 19.75 -8.50 -19.92
C ASP A 147 18.91 -7.29 -19.52
N PHE A 148 17.71 -7.14 -20.10
CA PHE A 148 16.85 -6.02 -19.81
C PHE A 148 16.12 -6.19 -18.47
N ARG A 149 16.35 -5.25 -17.54
CA ARG A 149 15.77 -5.32 -16.19
C ARG A 149 14.39 -4.66 -16.15
N SER A 150 13.36 -5.41 -15.79
CA SER A 150 11.97 -4.92 -15.71
C SER A 150 11.78 -3.75 -14.75
N GLY A 151 12.61 -3.63 -13.71
CA GLY A 151 12.51 -2.55 -12.71
C GLY A 151 12.77 -1.14 -13.26
N ILE A 152 13.44 -1.01 -14.40
CA ILE A 152 13.72 0.31 -15.02
C ILE A 152 12.65 0.75 -16.04
N ILE A 153 11.70 -0.14 -16.39
CA ILE A 153 10.63 0.16 -17.37
C ILE A 153 9.87 1.45 -17.03
N PRO A 154 9.49 1.71 -15.77
CA PRO A 154 8.80 2.94 -15.41
C PRO A 154 9.54 4.22 -15.83
N ASN A 155 10.89 4.21 -15.83
CA ASN A 155 11.69 5.38 -16.20
C ASN A 155 11.53 5.78 -17.68
N TYR A 156 11.21 4.83 -18.56
CA TYR A 156 10.96 5.08 -19.97
C TYR A 156 9.51 5.47 -20.27
N LEU A 157 8.56 4.88 -19.52
CA LEU A 157 7.13 5.03 -19.82
C LEU A 157 6.45 6.14 -19.01
N LYS A 158 6.92 6.44 -17.78
CA LYS A 158 6.52 7.60 -16.98
C LYS A 158 7.27 8.85 -17.44
N GLY A 159 6.87 10.02 -16.94
CA GLY A 159 7.57 11.28 -17.17
C GLY A 159 6.71 12.51 -16.91
N LYS A 160 7.17 13.70 -17.32
CA LYS A 160 6.43 14.94 -17.10
C LYS A 160 5.12 14.97 -17.91
N PRO A 161 4.04 15.60 -17.38
CA PRO A 161 2.77 15.72 -18.09
C PRO A 161 2.96 16.39 -19.46
N LYS A 162 2.16 15.96 -20.44
CA LYS A 162 2.16 16.50 -21.82
C LYS A 162 3.44 16.24 -22.62
N THR A 163 4.44 15.54 -22.08
CA THR A 163 5.59 15.07 -22.88
C THR A 163 5.19 13.87 -23.73
N LYS A 164 5.84 13.67 -24.88
CA LYS A 164 5.59 12.55 -25.78
C LYS A 164 6.67 11.48 -25.63
N VAL A 165 6.27 10.24 -25.82
CA VAL A 165 7.17 9.09 -26.01
C VAL A 165 6.76 8.35 -27.28
N ALA A 166 7.71 8.08 -28.16
CA ALA A 166 7.52 7.26 -29.34
C ALA A 166 7.79 5.80 -28.98
N LEU A 167 6.81 4.94 -29.16
CA LEU A 167 6.93 3.50 -28.88
C LEU A 167 6.92 2.71 -30.18
N GLN A 168 7.90 1.83 -30.36
CA GLN A 168 7.86 0.81 -31.40
C GLN A 168 7.13 -0.40 -30.86
N ILE A 169 6.06 -0.80 -31.54
CA ILE A 169 5.12 -1.84 -31.12
C ILE A 169 5.09 -2.96 -32.15
N TYR A 170 5.21 -4.20 -31.67
CA TYR A 170 4.87 -5.38 -32.45
C TYR A 170 3.52 -5.92 -32.00
N ARG A 171 2.57 -6.03 -32.93
CA ARG A 171 1.22 -6.57 -32.69
C ARG A 171 1.07 -7.93 -33.36
N LYS A 172 1.09 -8.98 -32.56
CA LYS A 172 1.04 -10.37 -33.01
C LYS A 172 -0.26 -10.71 -33.78
N SER A 173 -1.40 -10.12 -33.40
CA SER A 173 -2.71 -10.46 -33.97
C SER A 173 -2.82 -10.23 -35.48
N ASN A 174 -2.02 -9.33 -36.04
CA ASN A 174 -1.96 -9.00 -37.47
C ASN A 174 -0.52 -8.92 -38.00
N ASP A 175 0.44 -9.44 -37.25
CA ASP A 175 1.88 -9.48 -37.59
C ASP A 175 2.44 -8.14 -38.03
N SER A 176 2.08 -7.05 -37.33
CA SER A 176 2.47 -5.70 -37.69
C SER A 176 3.48 -5.10 -36.73
N LEU A 177 4.47 -4.40 -37.31
CA LEU A 177 5.42 -3.55 -36.61
C LEU A 177 5.11 -2.09 -36.94
N PHE A 178 4.86 -1.25 -35.94
CA PHE A 178 4.52 0.15 -36.13
C PHE A 178 5.04 1.03 -35.00
N THR A 179 5.13 2.33 -35.25
CA THR A 179 5.50 3.32 -34.23
C THR A 179 4.30 4.17 -33.88
N VAL A 180 4.08 4.39 -32.60
CA VAL A 180 3.02 5.26 -32.09
C VAL A 180 3.60 6.25 -31.07
N ALA A 181 3.25 7.53 -31.23
CA ALA A 181 3.61 8.58 -30.27
C ALA A 181 2.50 8.74 -29.23
N ILE A 182 2.84 8.53 -27.97
CA ILE A 182 1.90 8.66 -26.84
C ILE A 182 2.25 9.91 -26.05
N THR A 183 1.26 10.79 -25.85
CA THR A 183 1.39 11.92 -24.94
C THR A 183 1.15 11.45 -23.51
N ARG A 184 2.17 11.58 -22.64
CA ARG A 184 2.03 11.20 -21.23
C ARG A 184 0.97 12.04 -20.53
N GLY A 185 0.10 11.39 -19.78
CA GLY A 185 -1.00 11.99 -19.05
C GLY A 185 -1.18 11.38 -17.68
N LYS A 186 -2.14 11.93 -16.94
CA LYS A 186 -2.52 11.38 -15.62
C LYS A 186 -3.15 10.02 -15.80
N VAL A 187 -2.65 9.05 -15.05
CA VAL A 187 -3.13 7.67 -14.99
C VAL A 187 -3.57 7.38 -13.56
N ASN A 188 -4.82 7.07 -13.34
CA ASN A 188 -5.32 6.72 -12.01
C ASN A 188 -4.90 5.29 -11.65
N ILE A 189 -4.42 5.13 -10.41
CA ILE A 189 -4.21 3.84 -9.78
C ILE A 189 -5.51 3.52 -9.07
N LYS A 190 -6.18 2.44 -9.47
CA LYS A 190 -7.42 2.02 -8.81
C LYS A 190 -7.19 1.71 -7.34
N SER A 191 -8.11 2.13 -6.52
CA SER A 191 -8.19 1.79 -5.10
C SER A 191 -9.29 0.77 -4.84
N VAL A 192 -10.43 0.92 -5.51
CA VAL A 192 -11.47 -0.10 -5.58
C VAL A 192 -11.13 -1.02 -6.76
N ASP A 193 -10.64 -2.22 -6.45
CA ASP A 193 -10.22 -3.18 -7.49
C ASP A 193 -11.45 -3.70 -8.25
N ILE A 194 -12.49 -4.05 -7.51
CA ILE A 194 -13.78 -4.51 -8.05
C ILE A 194 -14.95 -4.16 -7.14
N SER A 195 -16.13 -3.94 -7.74
CA SER A 195 -17.42 -3.89 -7.05
C SER A 195 -18.49 -4.58 -7.91
N TYR A 196 -19.34 -5.39 -7.31
CA TYR A 196 -20.45 -6.09 -8.00
C TYR A 196 -21.45 -6.69 -7.00
N MET A 197 -22.67 -6.99 -7.47
CA MET A 197 -23.66 -7.75 -6.70
C MET A 197 -23.26 -9.23 -6.66
N MET A 198 -23.06 -9.78 -5.44
CA MET A 198 -22.78 -11.22 -5.22
C MET A 198 -24.07 -12.06 -5.32
N SER A 199 -25.17 -11.53 -4.80
CA SER A 199 -26.54 -12.04 -4.89
C SER A 199 -27.50 -10.90 -5.19
N ASP A 200 -28.79 -11.13 -5.14
CA ASP A 200 -29.81 -10.09 -5.36
C ASP A 200 -29.78 -9.00 -4.28
N SER A 201 -29.30 -9.31 -3.07
CA SER A 201 -29.26 -8.41 -1.90
C SER A 201 -27.85 -8.05 -1.43
N ILE A 202 -26.83 -8.87 -1.73
CA ILE A 202 -25.48 -8.70 -1.19
C ILE A 202 -24.55 -8.07 -2.23
N GLY A 203 -24.06 -6.86 -1.93
CA GLY A 203 -23.01 -6.21 -2.69
C GLY A 203 -21.62 -6.56 -2.16
N TYR A 204 -20.60 -6.48 -3.04
CA TYR A 204 -19.20 -6.70 -2.70
C TYR A 204 -18.35 -5.55 -3.20
N ILE A 205 -17.48 -5.03 -2.34
CA ILE A 205 -16.45 -4.03 -2.68
C ILE A 205 -15.10 -4.51 -2.17
N LYS A 206 -14.11 -4.65 -3.08
CA LYS A 206 -12.70 -4.86 -2.73
C LYS A 206 -11.98 -3.53 -2.73
N LEU A 207 -11.46 -3.12 -1.58
CA LEU A 207 -10.65 -1.93 -1.40
C LEU A 207 -9.20 -2.31 -1.13
N ASP A 208 -8.28 -1.98 -2.05
CA ASP A 208 -6.87 -2.41 -1.97
C ASP A 208 -5.97 -1.42 -1.24
N ARG A 209 -6.37 -0.14 -1.17
CA ARG A 209 -5.59 0.94 -0.54
C ARG A 209 -6.44 2.12 -0.14
N PHE A 210 -5.88 2.98 0.70
CA PHE A 210 -6.45 4.25 1.09
C PHE A 210 -5.60 5.41 0.54
N ALA A 211 -5.75 5.71 -0.76
CA ALA A 211 -5.10 6.81 -1.47
C ALA A 211 -6.03 8.00 -1.64
N GLY A 212 -5.54 9.13 -2.15
CA GLY A 212 -6.32 10.37 -2.30
C GLY A 212 -7.57 10.27 -3.18
N ASN A 213 -7.63 9.28 -4.09
CA ASN A 213 -8.80 9.00 -4.94
C ASN A 213 -9.74 7.93 -4.38
N SER A 214 -9.35 7.20 -3.31
CA SER A 214 -10.05 6.00 -2.84
C SER A 214 -11.47 6.26 -2.37
N TYR A 215 -11.69 7.35 -1.61
CA TYR A 215 -13.04 7.66 -1.13
C TYR A 215 -14.01 7.91 -2.29
N ARG A 216 -13.59 8.65 -3.32
CA ARG A 216 -14.46 8.91 -4.49
C ARG A 216 -14.79 7.62 -5.24
N GLU A 217 -13.81 6.72 -5.42
CA GLU A 217 -14.03 5.42 -6.07
C GLU A 217 -14.95 4.53 -5.24
N PHE A 218 -14.71 4.47 -3.93
CA PHE A 218 -15.53 3.73 -2.98
C PHE A 218 -16.97 4.23 -2.96
N LYS A 219 -17.18 5.54 -2.81
CA LYS A 219 -18.53 6.16 -2.77
C LYS A 219 -19.30 5.91 -4.07
N SER A 220 -18.63 6.01 -5.22
CA SER A 220 -19.25 5.69 -6.50
C SER A 220 -19.67 4.22 -6.57
N SER A 221 -18.83 3.30 -6.12
CA SER A 221 -19.13 1.87 -6.08
C SER A 221 -20.28 1.55 -5.12
N LEU A 222 -20.25 2.14 -3.93
CA LEU A 222 -21.30 1.98 -2.92
C LEU A 222 -22.65 2.45 -3.46
N ASN A 223 -22.72 3.66 -4.05
CA ASN A 223 -23.95 4.20 -4.62
C ASN A 223 -24.49 3.35 -5.78
N ASN A 224 -23.61 2.82 -6.63
CA ASN A 224 -24.03 1.92 -7.71
C ASN A 224 -24.69 0.65 -7.15
N LEU A 225 -24.07 0.01 -6.14
CA LEU A 225 -24.63 -1.19 -5.52
C LEU A 225 -25.95 -0.91 -4.80
N ILE A 226 -26.08 0.24 -4.12
CA ILE A 226 -27.35 0.66 -3.51
C ILE A 226 -28.44 0.81 -4.59
N ASN A 227 -28.12 1.43 -5.73
CA ASN A 227 -29.05 1.58 -6.85
C ASN A 227 -29.40 0.23 -7.49
N ASP A 228 -28.49 -0.75 -7.44
CA ASP A 228 -28.70 -2.12 -7.91
C ASP A 228 -29.52 -2.97 -6.91
N GLY A 229 -29.96 -2.40 -5.77
CA GLY A 229 -30.82 -3.05 -4.77
C GLY A 229 -30.09 -3.70 -3.60
N MET A 230 -28.80 -3.38 -3.39
CA MET A 230 -28.04 -3.91 -2.26
C MET A 230 -28.64 -3.51 -0.92
N THR A 231 -28.85 -4.49 -0.03
CA THR A 231 -29.21 -4.31 1.39
C THR A 231 -28.04 -4.58 2.32
N ASP A 232 -27.12 -5.46 1.92
CA ASP A 232 -25.99 -5.92 2.70
C ASP A 232 -24.69 -5.80 1.91
N LEU A 233 -23.64 -5.28 2.56
CA LEU A 233 -22.35 -5.06 1.93
C LEU A 233 -21.27 -5.97 2.51
N VAL A 234 -20.49 -6.60 1.64
CA VAL A 234 -19.17 -7.17 1.97
C VAL A 234 -18.10 -6.16 1.59
N LEU A 235 -17.46 -5.56 2.60
CA LEU A 235 -16.27 -4.72 2.43
C LEU A 235 -15.01 -5.56 2.63
N ASP A 236 -14.29 -5.84 1.57
CA ASP A 236 -13.07 -6.64 1.63
C ASP A 236 -11.83 -5.75 1.77
N LEU A 237 -11.21 -5.81 2.95
CA LEU A 237 -9.97 -5.14 3.32
C LEU A 237 -8.78 -6.12 3.42
N ARG A 238 -8.93 -7.38 3.00
CA ARG A 238 -7.83 -8.36 2.99
C ARG A 238 -6.71 -7.86 2.08
N GLN A 239 -5.46 -8.08 2.48
CA GLN A 239 -4.24 -7.64 1.78
C GLN A 239 -4.11 -6.11 1.64
N ASN A 240 -4.94 -5.32 2.33
CA ASN A 240 -4.89 -3.85 2.30
C ASN A 240 -4.01 -3.32 3.44
N GLY A 241 -2.79 -2.90 3.11
CA GLY A 241 -1.82 -2.34 4.07
C GLY A 241 -2.17 -0.95 4.62
N GLY A 242 -3.32 -0.39 4.23
CA GLY A 242 -3.79 0.92 4.70
C GLY A 242 -3.50 2.07 3.72
N GLY A 243 -3.14 3.22 4.26
CA GLY A 243 -2.87 4.46 3.54
C GLY A 243 -3.28 5.70 4.35
N LEU A 244 -3.97 6.64 3.71
CA LEU A 244 -4.37 7.93 4.30
C LEU A 244 -5.48 7.76 5.35
N MET A 245 -5.25 8.29 6.54
CA MET A 245 -6.18 8.22 7.68
C MET A 245 -7.49 8.98 7.40
N ASP A 246 -7.41 10.16 6.77
CA ASP A 246 -8.59 10.96 6.42
C ASP A 246 -9.53 10.23 5.45
N VAL A 247 -8.97 9.40 4.57
CA VAL A 247 -9.74 8.54 3.66
C VAL A 247 -10.43 7.40 4.42
N ALA A 248 -9.75 6.79 5.40
CA ALA A 248 -10.34 5.76 6.24
C ALA A 248 -11.51 6.31 7.07
N ILE A 249 -11.36 7.51 7.64
CA ILE A 249 -12.41 8.23 8.37
C ILE A 249 -13.63 8.46 7.48
N LYS A 250 -13.44 8.99 6.25
CA LYS A 250 -14.54 9.22 5.30
C LYS A 250 -15.26 7.94 4.89
N ILE A 251 -14.53 6.82 4.77
CA ILE A 251 -15.14 5.52 4.44
C ILE A 251 -15.91 4.97 5.64
N ALA A 252 -15.37 5.08 6.87
CA ALA A 252 -16.09 4.66 8.07
C ALA A 252 -17.37 5.48 8.32
N ASP A 253 -17.35 6.77 7.97
CA ASP A 253 -18.47 7.70 8.08
C ASP A 253 -19.68 7.28 7.22
N GLU A 254 -19.47 6.54 6.13
CA GLU A 254 -20.57 6.02 5.30
C GLU A 254 -21.50 5.03 6.02
N PHE A 255 -21.01 4.44 7.11
CA PHE A 255 -21.66 3.33 7.81
C PHE A 255 -22.16 3.68 9.21
N LEU A 256 -21.70 4.78 9.79
CA LEU A 256 -21.95 5.12 11.19
C LEU A 256 -22.91 6.30 11.33
N GLU A 257 -23.82 6.17 12.28
CA GLU A 257 -24.74 7.25 12.63
C GLU A 257 -23.98 8.46 13.15
N LYS A 258 -24.54 9.64 12.94
CA LYS A 258 -24.00 10.92 13.41
C LYS A 258 -23.57 10.87 14.90
N ASN A 259 -22.46 11.48 15.21
CA ASN A 259 -21.86 11.60 16.55
C ASN A 259 -21.29 10.26 17.11
N LYS A 260 -21.21 9.18 16.34
CA LYS A 260 -20.44 8.01 16.73
C LYS A 260 -18.95 8.32 16.61
N LEU A 261 -18.18 8.06 17.67
CA LEU A 261 -16.72 8.16 17.62
C LEU A 261 -16.18 7.10 16.66
N MET A 262 -15.33 7.49 15.72
CA MET A 262 -14.70 6.55 14.77
C MET A 262 -13.29 6.17 15.19
N VAL A 263 -12.51 7.14 15.58
CA VAL A 263 -11.11 6.97 15.98
C VAL A 263 -10.67 8.23 16.74
N PHE A 264 -9.73 8.10 17.67
CA PHE A 264 -9.02 9.24 18.21
C PHE A 264 -7.51 9.02 18.19
N THR A 265 -6.75 10.12 18.16
CA THR A 265 -5.28 10.08 18.19
C THR A 265 -4.76 10.72 19.46
N LYS A 266 -3.58 10.27 19.91
CA LYS A 266 -2.90 10.85 21.07
C LYS A 266 -1.40 10.99 20.77
N ASN A 267 -0.89 12.21 20.89
CA ASN A 267 0.53 12.52 20.67
C ASN A 267 1.36 12.46 21.96
N ASN A 268 2.65 12.76 21.88
CA ASN A 268 3.59 12.76 23.00
C ASN A 268 3.35 13.85 24.05
N LYS A 269 2.53 14.85 23.72
CA LYS A 269 2.10 15.94 24.65
C LYS A 269 0.75 15.62 25.29
N ASN A 270 0.22 14.41 25.11
CA ASN A 270 -1.12 13.99 25.54
C ASN A 270 -2.28 14.77 24.89
N GLN A 271 -2.02 15.47 23.79
CA GLN A 271 -3.07 16.08 23.00
C GLN A 271 -3.87 15.01 22.30
N ILE A 272 -5.19 15.11 22.37
CA ILE A 272 -6.14 14.15 21.79
C ILE A 272 -6.90 14.87 20.69
N ASP A 273 -6.97 14.24 19.51
CA ASP A 273 -7.81 14.64 18.39
C ASP A 273 -8.83 13.51 18.13
N GLU A 274 -10.13 13.84 18.24
CA GLU A 274 -11.24 12.90 18.09
C GLU A 274 -11.96 13.11 16.76
N PHE A 275 -12.36 12.00 16.11
CA PHE A 275 -13.04 12.03 14.83
C PHE A 275 -14.38 11.31 14.94
N PHE A 276 -15.46 12.08 14.75
CA PHE A 276 -16.83 11.62 14.88
C PHE A 276 -17.50 11.49 13.52
N ALA A 277 -18.42 10.53 13.41
CA ALA A 277 -19.25 10.35 12.24
C ALA A 277 -20.22 11.55 12.06
N THR A 278 -20.47 11.88 10.81
CA THR A 278 -21.37 12.95 10.39
C THR A 278 -22.76 12.41 10.02
N SER A 279 -23.63 13.23 9.47
CA SER A 279 -24.94 12.82 8.92
C SER A 279 -24.90 12.58 7.41
N THR A 280 -23.71 12.41 6.82
CA THR A 280 -23.57 12.30 5.35
C THR A 280 -23.40 10.87 4.86
N GLY A 281 -23.36 9.90 5.77
CA GLY A 281 -23.30 8.48 5.45
C GLY A 281 -24.48 8.02 4.62
N SER A 282 -24.26 7.12 3.67
CA SER A 282 -25.31 6.61 2.78
C SER A 282 -25.69 5.15 3.07
N PHE A 283 -25.00 4.49 4.01
CA PHE A 283 -25.23 3.08 4.32
C PHE A 283 -25.26 2.80 5.83
N GLU A 284 -25.82 3.73 6.61
CA GLU A 284 -25.91 3.61 8.07
C GLU A 284 -26.80 2.44 8.51
N LYS A 285 -27.86 2.12 7.74
CA LYS A 285 -28.87 1.10 8.10
C LYS A 285 -28.62 -0.27 7.49
N GLY A 286 -27.87 -0.38 6.40
CA GLY A 286 -27.61 -1.65 5.71
C GLY A 286 -26.78 -2.62 6.54
N GLY A 287 -26.89 -3.90 6.28
CA GLY A 287 -26.03 -4.94 6.86
C GLY A 287 -24.58 -4.80 6.36
N LEU A 288 -23.63 -5.21 7.19
CA LEU A 288 -22.20 -5.01 6.85
C LEU A 288 -21.34 -6.16 7.34
N TYR A 289 -20.60 -6.74 6.42
CA TYR A 289 -19.54 -7.71 6.66
C TYR A 289 -18.20 -7.12 6.24
N VAL A 290 -17.20 -7.15 7.13
CA VAL A 290 -15.86 -6.62 6.83
C VAL A 290 -14.87 -7.76 6.85
N LEU A 291 -14.24 -8.04 5.71
CA LEU A 291 -13.24 -9.08 5.61
C LEU A 291 -11.84 -8.52 5.91
N ILE A 292 -11.14 -9.13 6.86
CA ILE A 292 -9.76 -8.79 7.22
C ILE A 292 -8.86 -10.01 7.24
N ASP A 293 -7.56 -9.79 7.04
CA ASP A 293 -6.52 -10.79 7.24
C ASP A 293 -5.28 -10.20 7.92
N GLU A 294 -4.25 -11.01 8.08
CA GLU A 294 -2.99 -10.63 8.74
C GLU A 294 -2.21 -9.51 8.04
N ASN A 295 -2.59 -9.14 6.81
CA ASN A 295 -2.02 -8.04 6.03
C ASN A 295 -2.91 -6.79 6.02
N SER A 296 -4.12 -6.87 6.57
CA SER A 296 -4.97 -5.70 6.81
C SER A 296 -4.34 -4.83 7.89
N ALA A 297 -3.91 -3.60 7.54
CA ALA A 297 -3.10 -2.77 8.43
C ALA A 297 -3.51 -1.29 8.42
N SER A 298 -3.19 -0.56 9.51
CA SER A 298 -3.28 0.91 9.57
C SER A 298 -4.69 1.44 9.26
N ALA A 299 -4.89 2.15 8.15
CA ALA A 299 -6.19 2.69 7.72
C ALA A 299 -7.29 1.61 7.61
N SER A 300 -6.94 0.38 7.19
CA SER A 300 -7.87 -0.77 7.20
C SER A 300 -8.30 -1.13 8.63
N GLU A 301 -7.38 -1.02 9.59
CA GLU A 301 -7.65 -1.30 10.99
C GLU A 301 -8.45 -0.16 11.66
N ILE A 302 -8.30 1.09 11.17
CA ILE A 302 -9.16 2.21 11.58
C ILE A 302 -10.60 1.92 11.18
N VAL A 303 -10.85 1.54 9.93
CA VAL A 303 -12.20 1.22 9.45
C VAL A 303 -12.78 0.01 10.20
N ALA A 304 -12.05 -1.11 10.24
CA ALA A 304 -12.52 -2.31 10.92
C ALA A 304 -12.76 -2.09 12.43
N GLY A 305 -11.85 -1.36 13.10
CA GLY A 305 -11.98 -1.03 14.52
C GLY A 305 -13.12 -0.06 14.83
N ALA A 306 -13.32 0.97 14.00
CA ALA A 306 -14.44 1.89 14.12
C ALA A 306 -15.78 1.17 14.02
N LEU A 307 -15.90 0.25 13.06
CA LEU A 307 -17.13 -0.52 12.81
C LEU A 307 -17.35 -1.57 13.90
N GLN A 308 -16.32 -2.32 14.29
CA GLN A 308 -16.43 -3.32 15.34
C GLN A 308 -16.81 -2.72 16.69
N ASP A 309 -16.17 -1.61 17.08
CA ASP A 309 -16.33 -0.98 18.38
C ASP A 309 -17.65 -0.18 18.49
N ASN A 310 -18.28 0.18 17.37
CA ASN A 310 -19.63 0.75 17.32
C ASN A 310 -20.71 -0.31 17.12
N ASP A 311 -20.38 -1.61 17.15
CA ASP A 311 -21.30 -2.71 16.88
C ASP A 311 -22.02 -2.60 15.52
N LYS A 312 -21.34 -2.03 14.53
CA LYS A 312 -21.82 -1.85 13.16
C LYS A 312 -21.17 -2.87 12.24
N GLY A 313 -21.80 -3.99 12.09
CA GLY A 313 -21.35 -5.05 11.18
C GLY A 313 -20.52 -6.13 11.86
N THR A 314 -20.19 -7.15 11.10
CA THR A 314 -19.47 -8.35 11.53
C THR A 314 -18.09 -8.38 10.87
N ILE A 315 -17.05 -8.44 11.69
CA ILE A 315 -15.67 -8.58 11.20
C ILE A 315 -15.35 -10.06 11.02
N ILE A 316 -14.98 -10.46 9.80
CA ILE A 316 -14.75 -11.87 9.43
C ILE A 316 -13.32 -12.06 8.93
N GLY A 317 -12.69 -13.15 9.35
CA GLY A 317 -11.39 -13.56 8.82
C GLY A 317 -10.36 -13.87 9.89
N ARG A 318 -9.17 -13.25 9.82
CA ARG A 318 -8.07 -13.46 10.74
C ARG A 318 -7.61 -12.15 11.35
N ARG A 319 -6.92 -12.25 12.49
CA ARG A 319 -6.40 -11.08 13.21
C ARG A 319 -5.55 -10.20 12.30
N SER A 320 -5.82 -8.90 12.29
CA SER A 320 -5.12 -7.91 11.46
C SER A 320 -3.66 -7.71 11.88
N PHE A 321 -2.94 -6.85 11.18
CA PHE A 321 -1.49 -6.64 11.35
C PHE A 321 -1.10 -6.04 12.70
N GLY A 322 -1.85 -5.07 13.23
CA GLY A 322 -1.54 -4.38 14.48
C GLY A 322 -0.65 -3.15 14.30
N LYS A 323 -0.98 -2.25 13.37
CA LYS A 323 -0.31 -0.94 13.21
C LYS A 323 -1.22 0.19 13.67
N GLY A 324 -1.04 0.62 14.92
CA GLY A 324 -1.79 1.71 15.58
C GLY A 324 -1.01 3.02 15.67
N LEU A 325 -0.18 3.35 14.68
CA LEU A 325 0.69 4.53 14.64
C LEU A 325 0.27 5.49 13.53
N VAL A 326 0.24 6.79 13.87
CA VAL A 326 -0.01 7.88 12.91
C VAL A 326 1.31 8.45 12.45
N GLN A 327 1.48 8.57 11.15
CA GLN A 327 2.70 9.07 10.52
C GLN A 327 2.42 10.33 9.71
N VAL A 328 3.38 11.27 9.71
CA VAL A 328 3.38 12.46 8.87
C VAL A 328 4.67 12.50 8.06
N GLU A 329 4.55 12.89 6.80
CA GLU A 329 5.68 13.10 5.91
C GLU A 329 6.07 14.57 5.92
N LYS A 330 7.38 14.84 6.05
CA LYS A 330 7.95 16.17 6.02
C LYS A 330 9.09 16.21 5.02
N ASP A 331 9.01 17.15 4.08
CA ASP A 331 10.08 17.46 3.13
C ASP A 331 11.29 18.01 3.87
N LEU A 332 12.50 17.60 3.48
CA LEU A 332 13.77 18.08 4.03
C LEU A 332 14.38 19.23 3.23
N GLY A 333 13.80 19.61 2.09
CA GLY A 333 14.20 20.77 1.29
C GLY A 333 15.19 20.46 0.15
N ASP A 334 15.76 19.25 0.11
CA ASP A 334 16.69 18.77 -0.92
C ASP A 334 16.02 17.84 -1.94
N GLY A 335 14.71 17.61 -1.78
CA GLY A 335 13.89 16.66 -2.54
C GLY A 335 13.76 15.29 -1.88
N SER A 336 14.38 15.07 -0.72
CA SER A 336 14.12 13.93 0.14
C SER A 336 13.06 14.25 1.20
N ALA A 337 12.53 13.24 1.88
CA ALA A 337 11.54 13.42 2.95
C ALA A 337 11.77 12.44 4.12
N VAL A 338 11.20 12.79 5.25
CA VAL A 338 11.11 11.92 6.42
C VAL A 338 9.64 11.63 6.71
N ARG A 339 9.28 10.35 6.81
CA ARG A 339 8.00 9.92 7.35
C ARG A 339 8.20 9.53 8.81
N LEU A 340 7.62 10.31 9.71
CA LEU A 340 7.83 10.19 11.15
C LEU A 340 6.54 9.81 11.86
N THR A 341 6.60 8.90 12.81
CA THR A 341 5.51 8.59 13.74
C THR A 341 5.33 9.74 14.73
N ILE A 342 4.16 10.36 14.75
CA ILE A 342 3.85 11.52 15.59
C ILE A 342 2.79 11.27 16.66
N ALA A 343 1.96 10.25 16.48
CA ALA A 343 0.89 9.91 17.41
C ALA A 343 0.56 8.41 17.37
N ARG A 344 -0.21 7.95 18.34
CA ARG A 344 -0.91 6.67 18.34
C ARG A 344 -2.39 6.92 18.10
N TYR A 345 -3.05 5.99 17.41
CA TYR A 345 -4.50 6.02 17.33
C TYR A 345 -5.13 4.91 18.16
N TYR A 346 -6.37 5.18 18.55
CA TYR A 346 -7.19 4.34 19.38
C TYR A 346 -8.57 4.18 18.75
N THR A 347 -9.16 3.02 18.90
CA THR A 347 -10.52 2.74 18.44
C THR A 347 -11.55 3.36 19.39
N PRO A 348 -12.84 3.41 19.04
CA PRO A 348 -13.89 4.01 19.87
C PRO A 348 -13.97 3.48 21.31
N SER A 349 -13.68 2.20 21.52
CA SER A 349 -13.66 1.61 22.87
C SER A 349 -12.46 2.06 23.73
N GLY A 350 -11.51 2.82 23.15
CA GLY A 350 -10.29 3.28 23.83
C GLY A 350 -9.11 2.32 23.73
N ARG A 351 -9.24 1.19 23.02
CA ARG A 351 -8.14 0.23 22.86
C ARG A 351 -7.12 0.70 21.83
N SER A 352 -5.82 0.54 22.15
CA SER A 352 -4.75 0.62 21.17
C SER A 352 -4.58 -0.74 20.49
N ILE A 353 -4.61 -0.78 19.17
CA ILE A 353 -4.39 -2.01 18.41
C ILE A 353 -2.93 -2.25 18.05
N GLN A 354 -2.03 -1.33 18.44
CA GLN A 354 -0.61 -1.41 18.13
C GLN A 354 0.01 -2.66 18.76
N LYS A 355 0.57 -3.55 17.93
CA LYS A 355 1.34 -4.68 18.43
C LYS A 355 2.65 -4.22 19.07
N PRO A 356 3.16 -4.91 20.08
CA PRO A 356 4.39 -4.54 20.78
C PRO A 356 5.60 -4.44 19.84
N TYR A 357 6.46 -3.46 20.08
CA TYR A 357 7.77 -3.36 19.44
C TYR A 357 8.80 -2.80 20.41
N ALA A 358 10.04 -3.25 20.27
CA ALA A 358 11.18 -2.66 20.96
C ALA A 358 11.89 -1.64 20.06
N LYS A 359 12.33 -0.52 20.65
CA LYS A 359 13.07 0.51 19.94
C LYS A 359 14.36 -0.08 19.38
N GLY A 360 14.64 0.16 18.10
CA GLY A 360 15.82 -0.33 17.41
C GLY A 360 15.75 -1.81 16.95
N GLU A 361 14.69 -2.54 17.25
CA GLU A 361 14.52 -3.95 16.88
C GLU A 361 13.54 -4.16 15.70
N LYS A 362 13.73 -3.40 14.65
CA LYS A 362 12.86 -3.44 13.45
C LYS A 362 12.69 -4.86 12.87
N GLY A 363 13.76 -5.66 12.87
CA GLY A 363 13.73 -7.04 12.35
C GLY A 363 12.77 -7.94 13.09
N ASN A 364 12.70 -7.86 14.41
CA ASN A 364 11.81 -8.69 15.25
C ASN A 364 10.33 -8.32 15.07
N TYR A 365 10.03 -7.07 14.77
CA TYR A 365 8.68 -6.59 14.50
C TYR A 365 8.07 -7.24 13.24
N TYR A 366 8.86 -7.40 12.18
CA TYR A 366 8.39 -8.01 10.92
C TYR A 366 8.39 -9.55 10.97
N LYS A 367 9.11 -10.16 11.90
CA LYS A 367 9.04 -11.63 12.16
C LYS A 367 7.75 -12.06 12.86
N ASP A 368 6.89 -11.13 13.30
CA ASP A 368 5.62 -11.43 13.95
C ASP A 368 4.72 -12.36 13.11
N TYR A 369 4.64 -12.16 11.80
CA TYR A 369 3.91 -13.06 10.91
C TYR A 369 4.40 -14.52 11.01
N GLN A 370 5.72 -14.74 10.98
CA GLN A 370 6.30 -16.08 11.12
C GLN A 370 5.95 -16.69 12.47
N LYS A 371 5.95 -15.88 13.55
CA LYS A 371 5.55 -16.35 14.89
C LYS A 371 4.07 -16.77 14.92
N ARG A 372 3.18 -16.02 14.26
CA ARG A 372 1.76 -16.36 14.14
C ARG A 372 1.55 -17.67 13.40
N VAL A 373 2.30 -17.92 12.32
CA VAL A 373 2.27 -19.18 11.57
C VAL A 373 2.72 -20.34 12.47
N ILE A 374 3.86 -20.20 13.14
CA ILE A 374 4.45 -21.24 13.99
C ILE A 374 3.54 -21.56 15.18
N ASN A 375 2.91 -20.56 15.78
CA ASN A 375 2.00 -20.73 16.93
C ASN A 375 0.61 -21.27 16.52
N GLY A 376 0.34 -21.49 15.23
CA GLY A 376 -0.95 -21.99 14.73
C GLY A 376 -2.07 -20.96 14.71
N GLU A 377 -1.78 -19.67 14.93
CA GLU A 377 -2.79 -18.61 15.00
C GLU A 377 -3.60 -18.45 13.71
N LEU A 378 -2.99 -18.75 12.55
CA LEU A 378 -3.69 -18.66 11.28
C LEU A 378 -4.66 -19.85 11.04
N LEU A 379 -4.57 -20.88 11.85
CA LEU A 379 -5.35 -22.13 11.73
C LEU A 379 -6.41 -22.28 12.82
N ASN A 380 -6.17 -21.71 14.01
CA ASN A 380 -7.05 -21.87 15.16
C ASN A 380 -7.21 -20.55 15.92
N LYS A 381 -8.46 -20.14 16.16
CA LYS A 381 -8.82 -18.96 16.94
C LYS A 381 -8.22 -18.98 18.36
N ASP A 382 -8.19 -20.13 19.01
CA ASP A 382 -7.72 -20.28 20.39
C ASP A 382 -6.20 -20.09 20.53
N SER A 383 -5.48 -20.11 19.42
CA SER A 383 -4.04 -19.80 19.38
C SER A 383 -3.74 -18.28 19.36
N ILE A 384 -4.76 -17.43 19.26
CA ILE A 384 -4.62 -15.98 19.32
C ILE A 384 -4.33 -15.59 20.78
N LYS A 385 -3.11 -15.11 21.03
CA LYS A 385 -2.73 -14.64 22.36
C LYS A 385 -3.33 -13.26 22.62
N VAL A 386 -4.15 -13.16 23.65
CA VAL A 386 -4.72 -11.91 24.15
C VAL A 386 -4.11 -11.55 25.50
N VAL A 387 -4.20 -10.29 25.88
CA VAL A 387 -3.76 -9.77 27.17
C VAL A 387 -5.00 -9.33 27.94
N ASP A 388 -5.33 -10.01 29.04
CA ASP A 388 -6.58 -9.78 29.77
C ASP A 388 -6.72 -8.34 30.29
N SER A 389 -5.61 -7.69 30.65
CA SER A 389 -5.61 -6.28 31.05
C SER A 389 -5.90 -5.29 29.90
N LEU A 390 -5.92 -5.76 28.64
CA LEU A 390 -6.27 -4.99 27.45
C LEU A 390 -7.64 -5.39 26.88
N GLN A 391 -8.54 -5.84 27.75
CA GLN A 391 -9.93 -6.15 27.43
C GLN A 391 -10.79 -4.88 27.50
N PHE A 392 -11.61 -4.65 26.47
CA PHE A 392 -12.54 -3.54 26.35
C PHE A 392 -13.93 -4.06 25.98
N LYS A 393 -14.96 -3.23 26.13
CA LYS A 393 -16.33 -3.57 25.75
C LYS A 393 -16.90 -2.58 24.77
N THR A 394 -17.63 -3.08 23.79
CA THR A 394 -18.42 -2.25 22.87
C THR A 394 -19.74 -1.80 23.56
N PRO A 395 -20.50 -0.86 23.01
CA PRO A 395 -21.79 -0.43 23.53
C PRO A 395 -22.79 -1.58 23.77
N LYS A 396 -22.79 -2.61 22.89
CA LYS A 396 -23.64 -3.81 23.07
C LYS A 396 -23.03 -4.86 24.00
N GLY A 397 -21.88 -4.56 24.63
CA GLY A 397 -21.22 -5.46 25.59
C GLY A 397 -20.32 -6.52 24.99
N LYS A 398 -20.05 -6.49 23.66
CA LYS A 398 -19.09 -7.38 23.01
C LYS A 398 -17.68 -7.12 23.58
N ILE A 399 -16.96 -8.20 23.88
CA ILE A 399 -15.58 -8.13 24.35
C ILE A 399 -14.66 -7.99 23.14
N VAL A 400 -13.78 -6.98 23.18
CA VAL A 400 -12.73 -6.71 22.19
C VAL A 400 -11.39 -6.49 22.89
N TYR A 401 -10.29 -6.80 22.21
CA TYR A 401 -8.95 -6.76 22.82
C TYR A 401 -8.04 -5.76 22.11
N GLY A 402 -7.16 -5.12 22.86
CA GLY A 402 -6.09 -4.25 22.36
C GLY A 402 -4.75 -4.98 22.25
N GLY A 403 -3.71 -4.24 21.83
CA GLY A 403 -2.31 -4.69 21.88
C GLY A 403 -1.82 -5.60 20.76
N GLY A 404 -2.61 -5.86 19.72
CA GLY A 404 -2.16 -6.80 18.70
C GLY A 404 -2.97 -6.87 17.40
N GLY A 405 -3.60 -5.80 16.99
CA GLY A 405 -4.48 -5.75 15.81
C GLY A 405 -5.97 -5.98 16.16
N ILE A 406 -6.80 -6.00 15.13
CA ILE A 406 -8.24 -6.29 15.23
C ILE A 406 -8.44 -7.80 15.17
N ILE A 407 -9.02 -8.38 16.21
CA ILE A 407 -9.44 -9.78 16.24
C ILE A 407 -10.83 -9.87 15.61
N PRO A 408 -11.06 -10.74 14.61
CA PRO A 408 -12.36 -10.85 13.97
C PRO A 408 -13.42 -11.43 14.90
N ASP A 409 -14.68 -11.05 14.66
CA ASP A 409 -15.84 -11.62 15.36
C ASP A 409 -16.04 -13.09 14.94
N VAL A 410 -15.86 -13.36 13.66
CA VAL A 410 -15.95 -14.69 13.05
C VAL A 410 -14.60 -15.07 12.45
N PHE A 411 -13.94 -16.02 13.08
CA PHE A 411 -12.65 -16.51 12.62
C PHE A 411 -12.81 -17.47 11.43
N VAL A 412 -12.00 -17.26 10.39
CA VAL A 412 -11.89 -18.17 9.24
C VAL A 412 -10.42 -18.52 9.04
N ALA A 413 -10.07 -19.78 9.24
CA ALA A 413 -8.70 -20.26 9.09
C ALA A 413 -8.15 -20.07 7.67
N ILE A 414 -6.82 -19.93 7.57
CA ILE A 414 -6.15 -19.95 6.28
C ILE A 414 -6.31 -21.34 5.64
N ASP A 415 -6.60 -21.37 4.35
CA ASP A 415 -6.61 -22.64 3.63
C ASP A 415 -5.20 -23.08 3.24
N THR A 416 -4.62 -23.93 4.09
CA THR A 416 -3.30 -24.53 3.82
C THR A 416 -3.34 -25.57 2.70
N ALA A 417 -4.51 -26.08 2.37
CA ALA A 417 -4.67 -27.06 1.29
C ALA A 417 -4.59 -26.44 -0.09
N SER A 418 -4.94 -25.15 -0.21
CA SER A 418 -4.88 -24.36 -1.44
C SER A 418 -3.52 -23.68 -1.66
N TYR A 419 -2.49 -23.99 -0.86
CA TYR A 419 -1.18 -23.38 -1.02
C TYR A 419 -0.56 -23.71 -2.38
N MET A 420 -0.31 -22.70 -3.17
CA MET A 420 0.48 -22.76 -4.41
C MET A 420 1.81 -22.05 -4.22
N SER A 421 2.92 -22.71 -4.59
CA SER A 421 4.22 -22.04 -4.61
C SER A 421 4.26 -20.92 -5.67
N ASN A 422 5.15 -19.94 -5.47
CA ASN A 422 5.37 -18.87 -6.45
C ASN A 422 5.69 -19.38 -7.85
N PHE A 423 6.29 -20.56 -7.95
CA PHE A 423 6.55 -21.22 -9.24
C PHE A 423 5.24 -21.50 -9.99
N TYR A 424 4.26 -22.16 -9.35
CA TYR A 424 2.97 -22.44 -9.99
C TYR A 424 2.20 -21.16 -10.28
N PHE A 425 2.22 -20.21 -9.35
CA PHE A 425 1.54 -18.93 -9.52
C PHE A 425 2.02 -18.19 -10.78
N ASN A 426 3.34 -18.11 -10.97
CA ASN A 426 3.94 -17.44 -12.13
C ASN A 426 3.72 -18.20 -13.42
N THR A 427 3.87 -19.54 -13.40
CA THR A 427 3.73 -20.37 -14.59
C THR A 427 2.29 -20.45 -15.07
N VAL A 428 1.30 -20.51 -14.16
CA VAL A 428 -0.13 -20.46 -14.50
C VAL A 428 -0.49 -19.15 -15.19
N ASN A 429 -0.07 -18.01 -14.64
CA ASN A 429 -0.36 -16.70 -15.25
C ASN A 429 0.26 -16.56 -16.65
N ASN A 430 1.50 -17.02 -16.83
CA ASN A 430 2.17 -17.01 -18.13
C ASN A 430 1.50 -17.97 -19.12
N PHE A 431 1.07 -19.12 -18.65
CA PHE A 431 0.35 -20.09 -19.48
C PHE A 431 -1.01 -19.53 -19.91
N ALA A 432 -1.82 -19.03 -18.98
CA ALA A 432 -3.15 -18.47 -19.25
C ALA A 432 -3.08 -17.33 -20.28
N PHE A 433 -2.12 -16.41 -20.10
CA PHE A 433 -1.89 -15.35 -21.08
C PHE A 433 -1.60 -15.92 -22.48
N ASN A 434 -0.62 -16.83 -22.59
CA ASN A 434 -0.26 -17.42 -23.88
C ASN A 434 -1.40 -18.23 -24.49
N TYR A 435 -2.17 -18.94 -23.68
CA TYR A 435 -3.31 -19.73 -24.11
C TYR A 435 -4.39 -18.84 -24.72
N VAL A 436 -4.77 -17.78 -24.00
CA VAL A 436 -5.77 -16.80 -24.48
C VAL A 436 -5.25 -16.02 -25.68
N ASP A 437 -3.99 -15.58 -25.67
CA ASP A 437 -3.38 -14.83 -26.78
C ASP A 437 -3.37 -15.63 -28.09
N ASN A 438 -3.13 -16.95 -28.00
CA ASN A 438 -3.16 -17.84 -29.19
C ASN A 438 -4.57 -18.18 -29.67
N LYS A 439 -5.56 -18.21 -28.78
CA LYS A 439 -6.94 -18.64 -29.07
C LYS A 439 -7.96 -17.51 -28.92
N ARG A 440 -7.54 -16.26 -28.90
CA ARG A 440 -8.39 -15.09 -28.59
C ARG A 440 -9.66 -15.04 -29.45
N LYS A 441 -9.55 -15.33 -30.76
CA LYS A 441 -10.70 -15.32 -31.69
C LYS A 441 -11.75 -16.40 -31.34
N GLU A 442 -11.31 -17.57 -30.88
CA GLU A 442 -12.17 -18.65 -30.44
C GLU A 442 -12.79 -18.34 -29.08
N LEU A 443 -11.96 -17.92 -28.13
CA LEU A 443 -12.36 -17.68 -26.75
C LEU A 443 -13.19 -16.40 -26.55
N SER A 444 -13.11 -15.44 -27.47
CA SER A 444 -13.96 -14.22 -27.42
C SER A 444 -15.46 -14.48 -27.59
N LYS A 445 -15.85 -15.69 -27.98
CA LYS A 445 -17.26 -16.11 -28.09
C LYS A 445 -17.90 -16.44 -26.72
N TRP A 446 -17.09 -16.65 -25.69
CA TRP A 446 -17.60 -16.94 -24.36
C TRP A 446 -18.16 -15.67 -23.69
N THR A 447 -19.33 -15.78 -23.07
CA THR A 447 -19.78 -14.81 -22.06
C THR A 447 -19.26 -15.23 -20.69
N LEU A 448 -19.11 -14.29 -19.76
CA LEU A 448 -18.63 -14.62 -18.41
C LEU A 448 -19.52 -15.65 -17.71
N ALA A 449 -20.83 -15.50 -17.79
CA ALA A 449 -21.77 -16.45 -17.19
C ALA A 449 -21.60 -17.87 -17.75
N ASN A 450 -21.52 -18.00 -19.08
CA ASN A 450 -21.31 -19.28 -19.72
C ASN A 450 -19.93 -19.87 -19.39
N PHE A 451 -18.89 -19.04 -19.32
CA PHE A 451 -17.54 -19.46 -18.95
C PHE A 451 -17.50 -20.02 -17.51
N ILE A 452 -18.13 -19.34 -16.56
CA ILE A 452 -18.16 -19.78 -15.15
C ILE A 452 -18.73 -21.20 -15.04
N VAL A 453 -19.83 -21.47 -15.73
CA VAL A 453 -20.55 -22.75 -15.63
C VAL A 453 -19.89 -23.85 -16.49
N ASN A 454 -19.56 -23.54 -17.74
CA ASN A 454 -19.27 -24.55 -18.75
C ASN A 454 -17.80 -24.67 -19.16
N PHE A 455 -16.89 -23.79 -18.69
CA PHE A 455 -15.48 -23.93 -19.02
C PHE A 455 -14.84 -25.06 -18.19
N ASP A 456 -14.68 -26.22 -18.83
CA ASP A 456 -14.06 -27.41 -18.22
C ASP A 456 -12.54 -27.29 -18.26
N THR A 457 -11.95 -26.94 -17.12
CA THR A 457 -10.51 -26.72 -16.99
C THR A 457 -9.70 -28.02 -17.20
N ASP A 458 -10.23 -29.16 -16.76
CA ASP A 458 -9.54 -30.46 -16.88
C ASP A 458 -9.36 -30.85 -18.34
N LYS A 459 -10.45 -30.86 -19.09
CA LYS A 459 -10.44 -31.24 -20.50
C LYS A 459 -9.74 -30.25 -21.42
N ILE A 460 -9.83 -28.96 -21.10
CA ILE A 460 -9.45 -27.91 -22.04
C ILE A 460 -7.99 -27.45 -21.83
N VAL A 461 -7.52 -27.30 -20.59
CA VAL A 461 -6.25 -26.60 -20.32
C VAL A 461 -5.29 -27.32 -19.37
N LEU A 462 -5.78 -28.16 -18.45
CA LEU A 462 -4.95 -28.67 -17.35
C LEU A 462 -3.80 -29.57 -17.87
N ASP A 463 -4.10 -30.51 -18.73
CA ASP A 463 -3.08 -31.40 -19.33
C ASP A 463 -2.09 -30.61 -20.19
N SER A 464 -2.58 -29.65 -20.97
CA SER A 464 -1.74 -28.76 -21.77
C SER A 464 -0.83 -27.88 -20.90
N TYR A 465 -1.28 -27.46 -19.72
CA TYR A 465 -0.45 -26.75 -18.77
C TYR A 465 0.66 -27.64 -18.23
N PHE A 466 0.34 -28.83 -17.71
CA PHE A 466 1.33 -29.74 -17.15
C PHE A 466 2.35 -30.21 -18.20
N SER A 467 1.94 -30.44 -19.42
CA SER A 467 2.87 -30.78 -20.51
C SER A 467 3.90 -29.68 -20.82
N LYS A 468 3.55 -28.42 -20.60
CA LYS A 468 4.43 -27.27 -20.88
C LYS A 468 5.38 -26.91 -19.74
N ILE A 469 5.05 -27.20 -18.49
CA ILE A 469 5.95 -26.88 -17.37
C ILE A 469 7.06 -27.92 -17.20
N LYS A 470 7.06 -29.02 -17.96
CA LYS A 470 8.06 -30.10 -17.95
C LYS A 470 8.55 -30.43 -16.55
N ASP A 471 7.81 -31.22 -15.88
CA ASP A 471 7.90 -31.54 -14.48
C ASP A 471 9.27 -31.76 -13.90
N LYS A 472 9.64 -30.86 -13.01
CA LYS A 472 10.62 -31.17 -11.98
C LYS A 472 9.96 -31.42 -10.61
N VAL A 473 8.65 -31.26 -10.49
CA VAL A 473 7.90 -31.38 -9.22
C VAL A 473 6.56 -32.05 -9.50
N ASN A 474 6.27 -33.15 -8.83
CA ASN A 474 4.99 -33.85 -8.92
C ASN A 474 4.03 -33.22 -7.86
N PRO A 475 3.06 -32.36 -8.23
CA PRO A 475 2.17 -31.72 -7.28
C PRO A 475 1.25 -32.74 -6.61
N THR A 476 0.95 -32.53 -5.32
CA THR A 476 -0.05 -33.32 -4.60
C THR A 476 -1.43 -33.17 -5.26
N PHE A 477 -2.36 -34.07 -4.96
CA PHE A 477 -3.75 -33.95 -5.44
C PHE A 477 -4.36 -32.59 -5.09
N LYS A 478 -4.22 -32.14 -3.83
CA LYS A 478 -4.72 -30.83 -3.40
C LYS A 478 -4.08 -29.66 -4.16
N THR A 479 -2.77 -29.72 -4.41
CA THR A 479 -2.08 -28.71 -5.21
C THR A 479 -2.59 -28.69 -6.66
N LYS A 480 -2.93 -29.85 -7.24
CA LYS A 480 -3.52 -29.94 -8.59
C LYS A 480 -4.90 -29.26 -8.65
N GLU A 481 -5.75 -29.49 -7.65
CA GLU A 481 -7.06 -28.82 -7.56
C GLU A 481 -6.90 -27.29 -7.44
N SER A 482 -5.97 -26.82 -6.60
CA SER A 482 -5.67 -25.39 -6.50
C SER A 482 -5.16 -24.79 -7.82
N ILE A 483 -4.30 -25.52 -8.53
CA ILE A 483 -3.80 -25.13 -9.87
C ILE A 483 -4.97 -25.07 -10.86
N LYS A 484 -5.89 -26.02 -10.83
CA LYS A 484 -7.07 -26.07 -11.71
C LYS A 484 -7.95 -24.84 -11.50
N THR A 485 -8.34 -24.54 -10.25
CA THR A 485 -9.12 -23.33 -9.92
C THR A 485 -8.41 -22.07 -10.36
N TYR A 486 -7.10 -21.98 -10.08
CA TYR A 486 -6.34 -20.78 -10.43
C TYR A 486 -6.10 -20.64 -11.95
N LEU A 487 -5.97 -21.74 -12.69
CA LEU A 487 -5.95 -21.73 -14.17
C LEU A 487 -7.24 -21.17 -14.75
N LYS A 488 -8.40 -21.66 -14.28
CA LYS A 488 -9.71 -21.12 -14.68
C LYS A 488 -9.80 -19.62 -14.40
N THR A 489 -9.39 -19.23 -13.20
CA THR A 489 -9.36 -17.83 -12.76
C THR A 489 -8.45 -16.96 -13.63
N ALA A 490 -7.24 -17.44 -13.93
CA ALA A 490 -6.29 -16.70 -14.76
C ALA A 490 -6.76 -16.56 -16.21
N VAL A 491 -7.37 -17.61 -16.79
CA VAL A 491 -7.99 -17.54 -18.13
C VAL A 491 -9.17 -16.56 -18.12
N ALA A 492 -10.03 -16.61 -17.08
CA ALA A 492 -11.13 -15.66 -16.92
C ALA A 492 -10.65 -14.19 -16.83
N LYS A 493 -9.53 -13.95 -16.12
CA LYS A 493 -8.90 -12.63 -16.04
C LYS A 493 -8.46 -12.11 -17.41
N GLU A 494 -7.85 -12.94 -18.22
CA GLU A 494 -7.36 -12.56 -19.55
C GLU A 494 -8.50 -12.31 -20.55
N LEU A 495 -9.66 -12.95 -20.36
CA LEU A 495 -10.85 -12.81 -21.23
C LEU A 495 -11.77 -11.65 -20.78
N PHE A 496 -12.04 -11.57 -19.50
CA PHE A 496 -13.10 -10.72 -18.94
C PHE A 496 -12.57 -9.63 -17.96
N GLY A 497 -11.24 -9.57 -17.75
CA GLY A 497 -10.63 -8.63 -16.81
C GLY A 497 -10.88 -9.00 -15.35
N ASP A 498 -10.83 -7.98 -14.47
CA ASP A 498 -10.91 -8.19 -13.02
C ASP A 498 -12.24 -8.83 -12.60
N ILE A 499 -13.36 -8.50 -13.24
CA ILE A 499 -14.66 -9.13 -12.92
C ILE A 499 -14.66 -10.63 -13.17
N GLY A 500 -13.99 -11.08 -14.24
CA GLY A 500 -13.83 -12.52 -14.52
C GLY A 500 -12.98 -13.21 -13.47
N PHE A 501 -11.87 -12.58 -13.08
CA PHE A 501 -11.01 -13.07 -12.00
C PHE A 501 -11.79 -13.27 -10.71
N TYR A 502 -12.45 -12.21 -10.23
CA TYR A 502 -13.11 -12.26 -8.93
C TYR A 502 -14.35 -13.17 -8.91
N LYS A 503 -15.19 -13.16 -9.94
CA LYS A 503 -16.36 -14.05 -9.97
C LYS A 503 -16.02 -15.54 -10.04
N VAL A 504 -14.84 -15.89 -10.57
CA VAL A 504 -14.38 -17.29 -10.56
C VAL A 504 -13.74 -17.65 -9.22
N ILE A 505 -12.78 -16.85 -8.72
CA ILE A 505 -12.04 -17.20 -7.49
C ILE A 505 -12.93 -17.16 -6.25
N HIS A 506 -13.96 -16.33 -6.23
CA HIS A 506 -14.88 -16.19 -5.10
C HIS A 506 -15.82 -17.39 -4.91
N GLN A 507 -15.95 -18.28 -5.90
CA GLN A 507 -16.73 -19.51 -5.73
C GLN A 507 -16.18 -20.41 -4.63
N ASP A 508 -14.85 -20.42 -4.48
CA ASP A 508 -14.14 -21.26 -3.50
C ASP A 508 -13.63 -20.46 -2.28
N ASP A 509 -13.98 -19.16 -2.16
CA ASP A 509 -13.53 -18.31 -1.06
C ASP A 509 -14.29 -18.61 0.25
N LYS A 510 -13.58 -19.21 1.22
CA LYS A 510 -14.16 -19.62 2.50
C LYS A 510 -14.71 -18.47 3.35
N MET A 511 -14.14 -17.26 3.25
CA MET A 511 -14.67 -16.11 3.98
C MET A 511 -15.99 -15.64 3.36
N LEU A 512 -16.10 -15.64 2.03
CA LEU A 512 -17.35 -15.30 1.35
C LEU A 512 -18.42 -16.38 1.56
N GLN A 513 -18.04 -17.66 1.54
CA GLN A 513 -18.95 -18.74 1.90
C GLN A 513 -19.49 -18.56 3.33
N LYS A 514 -18.63 -18.11 4.27
CA LYS A 514 -19.06 -17.83 5.64
C LYS A 514 -19.99 -16.61 5.73
N VAL A 515 -19.82 -15.59 4.89
CA VAL A 515 -20.79 -14.49 4.78
C VAL A 515 -22.15 -15.03 4.36
N LEU A 516 -22.20 -15.81 3.28
CA LEU A 516 -23.46 -16.38 2.77
C LEU A 516 -24.16 -17.29 3.81
N GLU A 517 -23.38 -18.07 4.57
CA GLU A 517 -23.88 -18.89 5.66
C GLU A 517 -24.51 -18.04 6.79
N LEU A 518 -23.85 -16.94 7.18
CA LEU A 518 -24.37 -16.04 8.21
C LEU A 518 -25.64 -15.32 7.76
N GLU A 519 -25.70 -14.94 6.49
CA GLU A 519 -26.88 -14.28 5.91
C GLU A 519 -28.08 -15.23 5.91
N SER A 520 -27.90 -16.47 5.48
CA SER A 520 -28.98 -17.48 5.46
C SER A 520 -29.51 -17.87 6.84
N GLN A 521 -28.80 -17.51 7.93
CA GLN A 521 -29.25 -17.71 9.31
C GLN A 521 -30.08 -16.52 9.86
N GLN A 522 -30.08 -15.39 9.15
CA GLN A 522 -30.83 -14.18 9.54
C GLN A 522 -32.19 -14.07 8.82
N GLU A 523 -32.36 -14.79 7.69
CA GLU A 523 -33.65 -15.01 7.02
C GLU A 523 -34.49 -16.08 7.77
#